data_0394ecb99c0f538be72c8add37b5f8ae
#
_entry.id   0394ecb99c0f538be72c8add37b5f8ae
#
_cell.length_a   1.000
_cell.length_b   1.000
_cell.length_c   1.000
_cell.angle_alpha   90.00
_cell.angle_beta   90.00
_cell.angle_gamma   90.00
#
_symmetry.space_group_name_H-M   'P 1'
#
loop_
_entity.id
_entity.type
_entity.pdbx_description
1 polymer ?
#
loop_
_entity_poly.entity_id
_entity_poly.type
_entity_poly.pdbx_seq_one_letter_code
_entity_poly.pdbx_strand_id
1 'polypeptide(L)'
;MATINRHKILNDPVYGFVTLRHGRAMDLMDHRFMQRLRRISQLGLSHLVYPGAVHNRFHHAVGCMHLMQEAIESLRNKGVEITEAEAEAACLAILLHDVGHGPFSHALEHSIVQGVNHEDISALIMGRLNEEMGGALDLAIQIFNDHHPKPFLHQLVSSQLDMDRLDYLARDSFYSGVTEGKVGSERILKMLNVVDGQLVVEEKGIYSIEKFIVARRLMYWQVYLHRTVLSAEHMLTLVLRRAKHLVRQGHKVFASPALSLFLHDDLDRAQFLADPMVLERFCELDDSDVFVAMKAWRHHEDRVLALLSQRLLDRGLFRIELRPEPFSEAEVRERIDASARHFGLSSEDAEFLVSNARIDNKAYVPRGIMVLYKDGTIRDFAEANDHLSLQLLSKPVEKSFLCYPKDLA
;
A
#
# COMPACT_ATOMS: atom_id res chain seq x y z
N MET A 1 -12.40 14.14 -42.44
CA MET A 1 -11.81 14.88 -41.29
C MET A 1 -10.98 13.89 -40.50
N ALA A 2 -9.70 14.14 -40.36
CA ALA A 2 -8.86 13.27 -39.51
C ALA A 2 -9.34 13.40 -38.07
N THR A 3 -9.80 12.32 -37.49
CA THR A 3 -10.15 12.24 -36.08
C THR A 3 -8.86 12.44 -35.29
N ILE A 4 -8.72 13.56 -34.61
CA ILE A 4 -7.58 13.78 -33.69
C ILE A 4 -7.76 12.76 -32.57
N ASN A 5 -6.97 11.69 -32.62
CA ASN A 5 -6.95 10.66 -31.60
C ASN A 5 -6.42 11.30 -30.31
N ARG A 6 -7.29 11.53 -29.32
CA ARG A 6 -6.96 12.21 -28.06
C ARG A 6 -6.23 11.25 -27.12
N HIS A 7 -5.06 10.76 -27.51
CA HIS A 7 -4.19 10.05 -26.56
C HIS A 7 -3.50 11.08 -25.68
N LYS A 8 -3.69 10.98 -24.38
CA LYS A 8 -2.91 11.75 -23.40
C LYS A 8 -1.63 11.00 -23.10
N ILE A 9 -0.51 11.71 -23.11
CA ILE A 9 0.80 11.18 -22.77
C ILE A 9 1.21 11.78 -21.43
N LEU A 10 1.66 10.94 -20.50
CA LEU A 10 2.20 11.33 -19.21
C LEU A 10 3.69 10.98 -19.17
N ASN A 11 4.50 11.86 -18.59
CA ASN A 11 5.88 11.56 -18.26
C ASN A 11 5.95 10.84 -16.93
N ASP A 12 6.46 9.62 -16.92
CA ASP A 12 6.72 8.84 -15.70
C ASP A 12 8.22 8.61 -15.54
N PRO A 13 8.81 8.86 -14.36
CA PRO A 13 10.27 8.75 -14.17
C PRO A 13 10.79 7.31 -14.22
N VAL A 14 9.90 6.31 -14.07
CA VAL A 14 10.26 4.87 -14.10
C VAL A 14 10.10 4.31 -15.50
N TYR A 15 9.02 4.65 -16.20
CA TYR A 15 8.64 4.06 -17.51
C TYR A 15 8.80 5.02 -18.70
N GLY A 16 9.14 6.27 -18.45
CA GLY A 16 9.24 7.26 -19.53
C GLY A 16 7.86 7.77 -19.96
N PHE A 17 7.50 7.58 -21.21
CA PHE A 17 6.20 8.03 -21.72
C PHE A 17 5.11 6.97 -21.52
N VAL A 18 4.13 7.28 -20.71
CA VAL A 18 2.93 6.48 -20.50
C VAL A 18 1.79 7.03 -21.33
N THR A 19 1.27 6.24 -22.26
CA THR A 19 0.16 6.63 -23.15
C THR A 19 -1.16 6.12 -22.59
N LEU A 20 -2.13 7.00 -22.41
CA LEU A 20 -3.48 6.66 -22.02
C LEU A 20 -4.26 6.27 -23.30
N ARG A 21 -4.58 4.98 -23.43
CA ARG A 21 -5.24 4.42 -24.62
C ARG A 21 -6.78 4.53 -24.55
N HIS A 22 -7.35 4.66 -23.35
CA HIS A 22 -8.80 4.62 -23.11
C HIS A 22 -9.33 5.95 -22.56
N GLY A 23 -10.38 6.48 -23.16
CA GLY A 23 -10.98 7.78 -22.77
C GLY A 23 -11.48 7.80 -21.32
N ARG A 24 -12.12 6.72 -20.86
CA ARG A 24 -12.61 6.60 -19.48
C ARG A 24 -11.50 6.66 -18.44
N ALA A 25 -10.31 6.15 -18.74
CA ALA A 25 -9.15 6.28 -17.84
C ALA A 25 -8.79 7.76 -17.62
N MET A 26 -8.95 8.61 -18.64
CA MET A 26 -8.72 10.07 -18.49
C MET A 26 -9.75 10.71 -17.58
N ASP A 27 -11.03 10.38 -17.77
CA ASP A 27 -12.12 10.92 -16.96
C ASP A 27 -11.95 10.51 -15.48
N LEU A 28 -11.58 9.25 -15.22
CA LEU A 28 -11.29 8.76 -13.88
C LEU A 28 -10.04 9.43 -13.27
N MET A 29 -8.97 9.58 -14.04
CA MET A 29 -7.75 10.24 -13.54
C MET A 29 -8.00 11.71 -13.18
N ASP A 30 -8.88 12.41 -13.89
CA ASP A 30 -9.25 13.79 -13.57
C ASP A 30 -10.31 13.88 -12.47
N HIS A 31 -10.91 12.74 -12.05
CA HIS A 31 -11.88 12.71 -10.98
C HIS A 31 -11.25 12.99 -9.60
N ARG A 32 -11.99 13.69 -8.71
CA ARG A 32 -11.52 14.12 -7.39
C ARG A 32 -10.96 12.98 -6.52
N PHE A 33 -11.52 11.78 -6.59
CA PHE A 33 -11.03 10.62 -5.82
C PHE A 33 -9.65 10.16 -6.27
N MET A 34 -9.37 10.19 -7.58
CA MET A 34 -8.04 9.90 -8.12
C MET A 34 -7.06 11.05 -7.88
N GLN A 35 -7.49 12.31 -8.03
CA GLN A 35 -6.64 13.48 -7.80
C GLN A 35 -6.15 13.57 -6.35
N ARG A 36 -6.93 13.06 -5.39
CA ARG A 36 -6.54 12.93 -3.98
C ARG A 36 -5.26 12.11 -3.82
N LEU A 37 -5.07 11.04 -4.60
CA LEU A 37 -3.89 10.17 -4.54
C LEU A 37 -2.57 10.91 -4.80
N ARG A 38 -2.59 12.09 -5.43
CA ARG A 38 -1.41 12.96 -5.58
C ARG A 38 -0.90 13.54 -4.27
N ARG A 39 -1.74 13.53 -3.24
CA ARG A 39 -1.44 14.07 -1.90
C ARG A 39 -1.31 12.98 -0.83
N ILE A 40 -1.22 11.72 -1.26
CA ILE A 40 -0.99 10.56 -0.38
C ILE A 40 0.33 9.91 -0.79
N SER A 41 1.28 9.91 0.11
CA SER A 41 2.61 9.29 -0.08
C SER A 41 2.49 7.78 -0.25
N GLN A 42 3.17 7.22 -1.25
CA GLN A 42 3.21 5.77 -1.49
C GLN A 42 3.85 5.02 -0.31
N LEU A 43 4.96 5.52 0.17
CA LEU A 43 5.75 4.89 1.24
C LEU A 43 5.64 5.63 2.58
N GLY A 44 4.52 6.31 2.83
CA GLY A 44 4.26 6.97 4.10
C GLY A 44 5.43 7.84 4.59
N LEU A 45 5.97 7.51 5.77
CA LEU A 45 7.07 8.24 6.39
C LEU A 45 8.47 7.75 5.98
N SER A 46 8.59 6.88 4.98
CA SER A 46 9.88 6.33 4.53
C SER A 46 10.85 7.41 4.03
N HIS A 47 10.35 8.58 3.61
CA HIS A 47 11.19 9.74 3.23
C HIS A 47 12.06 10.25 4.39
N LEU A 48 11.73 9.94 5.63
CA LEU A 48 12.58 10.25 6.79
C LEU A 48 13.87 9.41 6.82
N VAL A 49 13.93 8.33 6.06
CA VAL A 49 15.11 7.45 5.90
C VAL A 49 15.68 7.56 4.50
N TYR A 50 14.81 7.52 3.49
CA TYR A 50 15.13 7.59 2.07
C TYR A 50 14.62 8.94 1.51
N PRO A 51 15.43 10.00 1.51
CA PRO A 51 14.94 11.35 1.16
C PRO A 51 14.29 11.46 -0.22
N GLY A 52 14.66 10.56 -1.15
CA GLY A 52 14.08 10.48 -2.49
C GLY A 52 12.69 9.79 -2.54
N ALA A 53 12.26 9.12 -1.47
CA ALA A 53 10.99 8.39 -1.41
C ALA A 53 9.79 9.34 -1.19
N VAL A 54 9.55 10.22 -2.16
CA VAL A 54 8.52 11.28 -2.12
C VAL A 54 7.42 11.09 -3.18
N HIS A 55 7.42 9.96 -3.86
CA HIS A 55 6.37 9.62 -4.81
C HIS A 55 5.04 9.31 -4.11
N ASN A 56 3.96 9.49 -4.83
CA ASN A 56 2.62 9.36 -4.31
C ASN A 56 1.85 8.22 -5.01
N ARG A 57 0.69 7.87 -4.44
CA ARG A 57 -0.14 6.77 -4.95
C ARG A 57 -0.68 7.01 -6.37
N PHE A 58 -0.81 8.26 -6.79
CA PHE A 58 -1.19 8.55 -8.17
C PHE A 58 -0.12 8.10 -9.18
N HIS A 59 1.17 8.29 -8.88
CA HIS A 59 2.25 7.78 -9.74
C HIS A 59 2.20 6.25 -9.86
N HIS A 60 1.97 5.57 -8.74
CA HIS A 60 1.82 4.12 -8.69
C HIS A 60 0.63 3.63 -9.51
N ALA A 61 -0.55 4.20 -9.32
CA ALA A 61 -1.76 3.83 -10.07
C ALA A 61 -1.57 3.97 -11.60
N VAL A 62 -0.90 5.05 -12.04
CA VAL A 62 -0.56 5.27 -13.46
C VAL A 62 0.42 4.22 -13.97
N GLY A 63 1.45 3.89 -13.18
CA GLY A 63 2.44 2.88 -13.52
C GLY A 63 1.83 1.47 -13.62
N CYS A 64 0.97 1.10 -12.69
CA CYS A 64 0.23 -0.16 -12.72
C CYS A 64 -0.63 -0.27 -13.98
N MET A 65 -1.34 0.80 -14.35
CA MET A 65 -2.12 0.83 -15.57
C MET A 65 -1.24 0.69 -16.83
N HIS A 66 -0.08 1.32 -16.86
CA HIS A 66 0.88 1.15 -17.95
C HIS A 66 1.31 -0.31 -18.10
N LEU A 67 1.73 -0.94 -17.01
CA LEU A 67 2.12 -2.35 -17.02
C LEU A 67 0.97 -3.28 -17.43
N MET A 68 -0.27 -2.96 -17.04
CA MET A 68 -1.47 -3.70 -17.47
C MET A 68 -1.67 -3.62 -18.98
N GLN A 69 -1.51 -2.45 -19.59
CA GLN A 69 -1.58 -2.30 -21.03
C GLN A 69 -0.53 -3.15 -21.76
N GLU A 70 0.71 -3.14 -21.27
CA GLU A 70 1.80 -3.94 -21.82
C GLU A 70 1.57 -5.46 -21.64
N ALA A 71 1.02 -5.88 -20.48
CA ALA A 71 0.66 -7.27 -20.23
C ALA A 71 -0.42 -7.76 -21.19
N ILE A 72 -1.50 -6.99 -21.37
CA ILE A 72 -2.59 -7.31 -22.29
C ILE A 72 -2.09 -7.42 -23.71
N GLU A 73 -1.26 -6.48 -24.17
CA GLU A 73 -0.65 -6.53 -25.51
C GLU A 73 0.23 -7.77 -25.69
N SER A 74 1.06 -8.09 -24.68
CA SER A 74 1.89 -9.30 -24.69
C SER A 74 1.06 -10.58 -24.79
N LEU A 75 -0.04 -10.70 -24.03
CA LEU A 75 -0.94 -11.85 -24.04
C LEU A 75 -1.70 -11.97 -25.36
N ARG A 76 -2.21 -10.86 -25.91
CA ARG A 76 -2.87 -10.85 -27.23
C ARG A 76 -1.92 -11.30 -28.34
N ASN A 77 -0.68 -10.87 -28.31
CA ASN A 77 0.35 -11.30 -29.29
C ASN A 77 0.65 -12.80 -29.23
N LYS A 78 0.26 -13.48 -28.15
CA LYS A 78 0.35 -14.94 -27.97
C LYS A 78 -0.97 -15.67 -28.31
N GLY A 79 -1.98 -14.95 -28.79
CA GLY A 79 -3.27 -15.49 -29.18
C GLY A 79 -4.27 -15.63 -28.03
N VAL A 80 -4.00 -15.05 -26.86
CA VAL A 80 -4.99 -15.00 -25.76
C VAL A 80 -6.12 -14.05 -26.15
N GLU A 81 -7.34 -14.54 -26.15
CA GLU A 81 -8.52 -13.73 -26.46
C GLU A 81 -8.84 -12.77 -25.33
N ILE A 82 -8.64 -11.48 -25.57
CA ILE A 82 -9.00 -10.37 -24.69
C ILE A 82 -9.71 -9.33 -25.56
N THR A 83 -11.00 -9.12 -25.34
CA THR A 83 -11.78 -8.12 -26.06
C THR A 83 -11.33 -6.69 -25.69
N GLU A 84 -11.70 -5.69 -26.49
CA GLU A 84 -11.40 -4.27 -26.13
C GLU A 84 -12.07 -3.85 -24.83
N ALA A 85 -13.30 -4.33 -24.58
CA ALA A 85 -14.02 -4.05 -23.34
C ALA A 85 -13.30 -4.66 -22.11
N GLU A 86 -12.82 -5.90 -22.21
CA GLU A 86 -12.05 -6.55 -21.15
C GLU A 86 -10.70 -5.85 -20.92
N ALA A 87 -10.01 -5.43 -21.98
CA ALA A 87 -8.75 -4.70 -21.90
C ALA A 87 -8.93 -3.35 -21.21
N GLU A 88 -9.94 -2.57 -21.59
CA GLU A 88 -10.29 -1.33 -20.93
C GLU A 88 -10.64 -1.58 -19.46
N ALA A 89 -11.51 -2.54 -19.17
CA ALA A 89 -11.96 -2.87 -17.82
C ALA A 89 -10.81 -3.30 -16.90
N ALA A 90 -9.87 -4.12 -17.38
CA ALA A 90 -8.68 -4.50 -16.60
C ALA A 90 -7.77 -3.29 -16.31
N CYS A 91 -7.59 -2.39 -17.29
CA CYS A 91 -6.86 -1.14 -17.08
C CYS A 91 -7.55 -0.22 -16.06
N LEU A 92 -8.88 -0.14 -16.05
CA LEU A 92 -9.63 0.65 -15.08
C LEU A 92 -9.62 0.00 -13.69
N ALA A 93 -9.71 -1.33 -13.61
CA ALA A 93 -9.63 -2.07 -12.36
C ALA A 93 -8.28 -1.84 -11.64
N ILE A 94 -7.17 -1.97 -12.37
CA ILE A 94 -5.84 -1.72 -11.78
C ILE A 94 -5.57 -0.24 -11.53
N LEU A 95 -6.12 0.69 -12.30
CA LEU A 95 -6.01 2.11 -12.05
C LEU A 95 -6.65 2.50 -10.71
N LEU A 96 -7.76 1.83 -10.35
CA LEU A 96 -8.55 2.12 -9.17
C LEU A 96 -8.26 1.21 -7.97
N HIS A 97 -7.40 0.18 -8.10
CA HIS A 97 -7.23 -0.84 -7.07
C HIS A 97 -6.84 -0.27 -5.70
N ASP A 98 -6.02 0.78 -5.69
CA ASP A 98 -5.48 1.47 -4.51
C ASP A 98 -6.21 2.78 -4.15
N VAL A 99 -7.34 3.10 -4.82
CA VAL A 99 -8.04 4.38 -4.62
C VAL A 99 -8.59 4.55 -3.19
N GLY A 100 -8.78 3.45 -2.47
CA GLY A 100 -9.25 3.42 -1.08
C GLY A 100 -8.20 3.66 -0.01
N HIS A 101 -6.94 3.83 -0.36
CA HIS A 101 -5.93 4.14 0.64
C HIS A 101 -6.14 5.52 1.28
N GLY A 102 -6.00 5.60 2.60
CA GLY A 102 -5.94 6.84 3.37
C GLY A 102 -4.51 7.38 3.53
N PRO A 103 -4.35 8.58 4.13
CA PRO A 103 -3.03 9.10 4.45
C PRO A 103 -2.31 8.17 5.43
N PHE A 104 -1.05 7.82 5.13
CA PHE A 104 -0.25 6.90 5.96
C PHE A 104 -0.98 5.60 6.29
N SER A 105 -1.69 5.02 5.33
CA SER A 105 -2.69 3.95 5.44
C SER A 105 -2.58 3.05 6.66
N HIS A 106 -1.44 2.39 6.88
CA HIS A 106 -1.28 1.48 8.02
C HIS A 106 -1.42 2.17 9.38
N ALA A 107 -0.89 3.40 9.52
CA ALA A 107 -1.05 4.14 10.77
C ALA A 107 -2.52 4.53 11.01
N LEU A 108 -3.24 4.92 9.94
CA LEU A 108 -4.66 5.29 10.01
C LEU A 108 -5.55 4.09 10.33
N GLU A 109 -5.38 2.97 9.62
CA GLU A 109 -6.13 1.72 9.80
C GLU A 109 -5.98 1.14 11.21
N HIS A 110 -4.81 1.32 11.83
CA HIS A 110 -4.55 0.83 13.18
C HIS A 110 -4.84 1.84 14.30
N SER A 111 -5.29 3.05 13.97
CA SER A 111 -5.50 4.10 14.97
C SER A 111 -6.90 4.69 15.01
N ILE A 112 -7.40 5.19 13.90
CA ILE A 112 -8.64 5.96 13.85
C ILE A 112 -9.73 5.39 12.94
N VAL A 113 -9.38 4.51 11.98
CA VAL A 113 -10.34 3.74 11.16
C VAL A 113 -10.14 2.27 11.49
N GLN A 114 -11.14 1.61 12.08
CA GLN A 114 -11.00 0.24 12.56
C GLN A 114 -11.89 -0.73 11.78
N GLY A 115 -11.32 -1.90 11.41
CA GLY A 115 -12.08 -2.99 10.80
C GLY A 115 -12.51 -2.74 9.35
N VAL A 116 -11.94 -1.73 8.69
CA VAL A 116 -12.13 -1.47 7.25
C VAL A 116 -10.76 -1.36 6.62
N ASN A 117 -10.47 -2.21 5.66
CA ASN A 117 -9.21 -2.15 4.92
C ASN A 117 -9.36 -1.29 3.65
N HIS A 118 -8.22 -0.92 3.05
CA HIS A 118 -8.21 -0.09 1.84
C HIS A 118 -8.87 -0.78 0.62
N GLU A 119 -8.88 -2.11 0.55
CA GLU A 119 -9.54 -2.85 -0.54
C GLU A 119 -11.07 -2.71 -0.43
N ASP A 120 -11.64 -2.82 0.79
CA ASP A 120 -13.05 -2.55 1.04
C ASP A 120 -13.44 -1.13 0.62
N ILE A 121 -12.62 -0.14 1.00
CA ILE A 121 -12.86 1.27 0.64
C ILE A 121 -12.69 1.49 -0.87
N SER A 122 -11.71 0.84 -1.53
CA SER A 122 -11.55 0.88 -2.98
C SER A 122 -12.82 0.37 -3.68
N ALA A 123 -13.38 -0.76 -3.22
CA ALA A 123 -14.61 -1.30 -3.76
C ALA A 123 -15.80 -0.32 -3.60
N LEU A 124 -15.91 0.35 -2.45
CA LEU A 124 -16.96 1.37 -2.22
C LEU A 124 -16.79 2.58 -3.14
N ILE A 125 -15.57 3.08 -3.29
CA ILE A 125 -15.26 4.20 -4.20
C ILE A 125 -15.55 3.80 -5.66
N MET A 126 -15.14 2.59 -6.07
CA MET A 126 -15.46 2.08 -7.43
C MET A 126 -16.96 1.97 -7.66
N GLY A 127 -17.72 1.50 -6.66
CA GLY A 127 -19.19 1.48 -6.72
C GLY A 127 -19.79 2.88 -6.92
N ARG A 128 -19.31 3.85 -6.15
CA ARG A 128 -19.74 5.24 -6.25
C ARG A 128 -19.41 5.87 -7.60
N LEU A 129 -18.18 5.66 -8.09
CA LEU A 129 -17.76 6.09 -9.43
C LEU A 129 -18.61 5.44 -10.52
N ASN A 130 -18.95 4.17 -10.36
CA ASN A 130 -19.79 3.44 -11.31
C ASN A 130 -21.20 4.02 -11.40
N GLU A 131 -21.80 4.40 -10.27
CA GLU A 131 -23.09 5.12 -10.24
C GLU A 131 -23.00 6.46 -10.98
N GLU A 132 -21.99 7.26 -10.69
CA GLU A 132 -21.77 8.57 -11.33
C GLU A 132 -21.52 8.45 -12.84
N MET A 133 -20.92 7.33 -13.29
CA MET A 133 -20.62 7.05 -14.70
C MET A 133 -21.68 6.19 -15.40
N GLY A 134 -22.84 5.99 -14.77
CA GLY A 134 -23.97 5.27 -15.38
C GLY A 134 -23.71 3.80 -15.69
N GLY A 135 -22.97 3.08 -14.85
CA GLY A 135 -22.67 1.66 -14.99
C GLY A 135 -21.41 1.35 -15.84
N ALA A 136 -20.63 2.38 -16.20
CA ALA A 136 -19.49 2.21 -17.11
C ALA A 136 -18.31 1.40 -16.49
N LEU A 137 -18.31 1.16 -15.17
CA LEU A 137 -17.28 0.40 -14.47
C LEU A 137 -17.71 -1.02 -14.08
N ASP A 138 -18.90 -1.48 -14.46
CA ASP A 138 -19.41 -2.80 -14.06
C ASP A 138 -18.43 -3.91 -14.34
N LEU A 139 -17.84 -3.95 -15.53
CA LEU A 139 -16.87 -4.97 -15.93
C LEU A 139 -15.54 -4.85 -15.15
N ALA A 140 -15.10 -3.62 -14.88
CA ALA A 140 -13.90 -3.38 -14.08
C ALA A 140 -14.09 -3.85 -12.62
N ILE A 141 -15.27 -3.61 -12.04
CA ILE A 141 -15.63 -4.09 -10.70
C ILE A 141 -15.71 -5.62 -10.65
N GLN A 142 -16.24 -6.27 -11.70
CA GLN A 142 -16.25 -7.74 -11.80
C GLN A 142 -14.83 -8.30 -11.83
N ILE A 143 -13.92 -7.69 -12.59
CA ILE A 143 -12.51 -8.10 -12.64
C ILE A 143 -11.84 -7.86 -11.29
N PHE A 144 -12.04 -6.71 -10.68
CA PHE A 144 -11.47 -6.37 -9.37
C PHE A 144 -11.90 -7.36 -8.28
N ASN A 145 -13.16 -7.79 -8.27
CA ASN A 145 -13.73 -8.69 -7.27
C ASN A 145 -13.59 -10.19 -7.61
N ASP A 146 -12.81 -10.58 -8.62
CA ASP A 146 -12.65 -11.97 -9.09
C ASP A 146 -13.99 -12.64 -9.49
N HIS A 147 -14.91 -11.86 -10.07
CA HIS A 147 -16.20 -12.36 -10.52
C HIS A 147 -16.28 -12.53 -12.04
N HIS A 148 -15.20 -12.20 -12.76
CA HIS A 148 -15.15 -12.32 -14.22
C HIS A 148 -14.85 -13.75 -14.66
N PRO A 149 -15.47 -14.28 -15.75
CA PRO A 149 -15.26 -15.67 -16.24
C PRO A 149 -13.82 -15.99 -16.65
N LYS A 150 -12.96 -15.01 -16.86
CA LYS A 150 -11.54 -15.15 -17.15
C LYS A 150 -10.70 -14.77 -15.92
N PRO A 151 -10.37 -15.71 -15.02
CA PRO A 151 -9.67 -15.42 -13.75
C PRO A 151 -8.32 -14.72 -13.94
N PHE A 152 -7.61 -14.97 -15.05
CA PHE A 152 -6.32 -14.35 -15.31
C PHE A 152 -6.39 -12.80 -15.35
N LEU A 153 -7.55 -12.21 -15.70
CA LEU A 153 -7.72 -10.75 -15.67
C LEU A 153 -7.65 -10.21 -14.24
N HIS A 154 -8.29 -10.90 -13.29
CA HIS A 154 -8.13 -10.57 -11.87
C HIS A 154 -6.70 -10.84 -11.39
N GLN A 155 -6.09 -11.96 -11.81
CA GLN A 155 -4.72 -12.30 -11.43
C GLN A 155 -3.68 -11.28 -11.92
N LEU A 156 -3.95 -10.53 -12.98
CA LEU A 156 -3.14 -9.39 -13.40
C LEU A 156 -3.31 -8.19 -12.46
N VAL A 157 -4.46 -8.05 -11.79
CA VAL A 157 -4.74 -6.99 -10.80
C VAL A 157 -4.23 -7.38 -9.42
N SER A 158 -4.52 -8.60 -8.96
CA SER A 158 -4.18 -9.07 -7.62
C SER A 158 -3.79 -10.55 -7.64
N SER A 159 -2.50 -10.83 -7.49
CA SER A 159 -1.95 -12.19 -7.35
C SER A 159 -0.56 -12.12 -6.73
N GLN A 160 0.25 -13.18 -6.82
CA GLN A 160 1.65 -13.10 -6.41
C GLN A 160 2.57 -12.51 -7.49
N LEU A 161 2.09 -12.40 -8.72
CA LEU A 161 2.79 -11.81 -9.86
C LEU A 161 1.78 -10.96 -10.64
N ASP A 162 1.49 -9.78 -10.15
CA ASP A 162 0.54 -8.82 -10.68
C ASP A 162 1.20 -7.48 -11.05
N MET A 163 0.44 -6.61 -11.66
CA MET A 163 0.93 -5.32 -12.13
C MET A 163 1.19 -4.35 -10.97
N ASP A 164 0.48 -4.50 -9.86
CA ASP A 164 0.70 -3.77 -8.61
C ASP A 164 2.13 -4.03 -8.10
N ARG A 165 2.48 -5.32 -7.88
CA ARG A 165 3.81 -5.71 -7.36
C ARG A 165 4.94 -5.35 -8.31
N LEU A 166 4.74 -5.49 -9.61
CA LEU A 166 5.75 -5.12 -10.60
C LEU A 166 6.02 -3.61 -10.60
N ASP A 167 4.97 -2.77 -10.43
CA ASP A 167 5.14 -1.33 -10.39
C ASP A 167 5.79 -0.90 -9.07
N TYR A 168 5.21 -1.28 -7.91
CA TYR A 168 5.75 -0.74 -6.67
C TYR A 168 7.20 -1.17 -6.43
N LEU A 169 7.61 -2.40 -6.79
CA LEU A 169 9.01 -2.80 -6.65
C LEU A 169 9.94 -1.93 -7.51
N ALA A 170 9.58 -1.70 -8.77
CA ALA A 170 10.39 -0.88 -9.65
C ALA A 170 10.41 0.60 -9.20
N ARG A 171 9.25 1.13 -8.85
CA ARG A 171 9.05 2.52 -8.45
C ARG A 171 9.68 2.83 -7.10
N ASP A 172 9.44 2.00 -6.09
CA ASP A 172 10.01 2.19 -4.76
C ASP A 172 11.54 2.02 -4.77
N SER A 173 12.05 1.08 -5.58
CA SER A 173 13.49 0.95 -5.83
C SER A 173 14.08 2.23 -6.43
N PHE A 174 13.42 2.80 -7.43
CA PHE A 174 13.86 4.04 -8.08
C PHE A 174 13.88 5.21 -7.09
N TYR A 175 12.80 5.46 -6.39
CA TYR A 175 12.65 6.61 -5.50
C TYR A 175 13.40 6.46 -4.17
N SER A 176 13.53 5.25 -3.63
CA SER A 176 14.34 5.02 -2.41
C SER A 176 15.84 4.98 -2.70
N GLY A 177 16.25 4.71 -3.95
CA GLY A 177 17.63 4.47 -4.32
C GLY A 177 18.14 3.08 -3.93
N VAL A 178 17.26 2.17 -3.50
CA VAL A 178 17.58 0.79 -3.12
C VAL A 178 17.53 -0.10 -4.36
N THR A 179 18.69 -0.39 -4.92
CA THR A 179 18.82 -1.06 -6.24
C THR A 179 18.42 -2.54 -6.24
N GLU A 180 18.29 -3.16 -5.07
CA GLU A 180 17.87 -4.54 -4.88
C GLU A 180 16.42 -4.79 -5.34
N GLY A 181 15.57 -3.76 -5.33
CA GLY A 181 14.21 -3.81 -5.85
C GLY A 181 14.10 -3.79 -7.38
N LYS A 182 15.20 -3.59 -8.08
CA LYS A 182 15.20 -3.47 -9.55
C LYS A 182 14.91 -4.82 -10.21
N VAL A 183 13.72 -4.96 -10.80
CA VAL A 183 13.24 -6.16 -11.51
C VAL A 183 13.14 -5.88 -13.02
N GLY A 184 13.26 -6.94 -13.82
CA GLY A 184 13.09 -6.86 -15.28
C GLY A 184 11.63 -7.01 -15.68
N SER A 185 10.76 -6.06 -15.33
CA SER A 185 9.31 -6.10 -15.56
C SER A 185 8.98 -6.39 -17.03
N GLU A 186 9.63 -5.72 -17.97
CA GLU A 186 9.46 -5.93 -19.42
C GLU A 186 9.63 -7.40 -19.83
N ARG A 187 10.69 -8.05 -19.31
CA ARG A 187 10.94 -9.45 -19.60
C ARG A 187 9.89 -10.35 -18.96
N ILE A 188 9.46 -10.04 -17.74
CA ILE A 188 8.41 -10.80 -17.06
C ILE A 188 7.12 -10.74 -17.87
N LEU A 189 6.69 -9.54 -18.29
CA LEU A 189 5.48 -9.33 -19.09
C LEU A 189 5.52 -10.14 -20.41
N LYS A 190 6.67 -10.19 -21.07
CA LYS A 190 6.86 -11.01 -22.29
C LYS A 190 6.82 -12.51 -22.03
N MET A 191 7.04 -12.96 -20.80
CA MET A 191 6.98 -14.39 -20.42
C MET A 191 5.62 -14.79 -19.85
N LEU A 192 4.68 -13.86 -19.61
CA LEU A 192 3.32 -14.19 -19.22
C LEU A 192 2.58 -14.95 -20.33
N ASN A 193 1.76 -15.92 -19.93
CA ASN A 193 0.85 -16.65 -20.81
C ASN A 193 -0.43 -17.03 -20.04
N VAL A 194 -1.39 -17.62 -20.72
CA VAL A 194 -2.64 -18.10 -20.10
C VAL A 194 -2.89 -19.53 -20.55
N VAL A 195 -3.17 -20.42 -19.59
CA VAL A 195 -3.58 -21.80 -19.83
C VAL A 195 -4.80 -22.11 -18.96
N ASP A 196 -5.83 -22.65 -19.55
CA ASP A 196 -7.10 -22.99 -18.87
C ASP A 196 -7.67 -21.81 -18.07
N GLY A 197 -7.55 -20.59 -18.62
CA GLY A 197 -8.04 -19.36 -18.00
C GLY A 197 -7.19 -18.85 -16.84
N GLN A 198 -6.06 -19.48 -16.52
CA GLN A 198 -5.16 -19.10 -15.44
C GLN A 198 -3.89 -18.44 -15.97
N LEU A 199 -3.38 -17.43 -15.26
CA LEU A 199 -2.12 -16.79 -15.58
C LEU A 199 -0.95 -17.73 -15.28
N VAL A 200 -0.05 -17.90 -16.23
CA VAL A 200 1.17 -18.71 -16.09
C VAL A 200 2.38 -17.96 -16.62
N VAL A 201 3.58 -18.42 -16.27
CA VAL A 201 4.84 -17.90 -16.80
C VAL A 201 5.51 -18.98 -17.62
N GLU A 202 5.96 -18.65 -18.82
CA GLU A 202 6.74 -19.59 -19.63
C GLU A 202 8.07 -19.95 -18.94
N GLU A 203 8.52 -21.19 -19.11
CA GLU A 203 9.77 -21.75 -18.55
C GLU A 203 10.97 -20.80 -18.70
N LYS A 204 11.08 -20.10 -19.83
CA LYS A 204 12.14 -19.09 -20.08
C LYS A 204 12.14 -17.90 -19.10
N GLY A 205 11.03 -17.72 -18.39
CA GLY A 205 10.84 -16.65 -17.39
C GLY A 205 11.34 -17.00 -16.00
N ILE A 206 11.66 -18.25 -15.70
CA ILE A 206 11.96 -18.76 -14.35
C ILE A 206 12.96 -17.85 -13.59
N TYR A 207 14.10 -17.54 -14.20
CA TYR A 207 15.12 -16.70 -13.56
C TYR A 207 14.67 -15.25 -13.30
N SER A 208 13.73 -14.73 -14.12
CA SER A 208 13.17 -13.39 -13.90
C SER A 208 12.20 -13.40 -12.73
N ILE A 209 11.43 -14.48 -12.55
CA ILE A 209 10.55 -14.67 -11.39
C ILE A 209 11.36 -14.89 -10.12
N GLU A 210 12.44 -15.67 -10.19
CA GLU A 210 13.36 -15.86 -9.08
C GLU A 210 13.89 -14.50 -8.58
N LYS A 211 14.41 -13.69 -9.50
CA LYS A 211 14.89 -12.34 -9.19
C LYS A 211 13.78 -11.46 -8.60
N PHE A 212 12.56 -11.54 -9.13
CA PHE A 212 11.41 -10.80 -8.64
C PHE A 212 11.08 -11.15 -7.17
N ILE A 213 11.05 -12.44 -6.82
CA ILE A 213 10.77 -12.89 -5.45
C ILE A 213 11.88 -12.47 -4.49
N VAL A 214 13.14 -12.57 -4.93
CA VAL A 214 14.31 -12.11 -4.13
C VAL A 214 14.27 -10.59 -3.94
N ALA A 215 14.02 -9.83 -5.01
CA ALA A 215 13.91 -8.38 -4.94
C ALA A 215 12.79 -7.95 -3.98
N ARG A 216 11.63 -8.57 -4.05
CA ARG A 216 10.51 -8.34 -3.14
C ARG A 216 10.93 -8.55 -1.67
N ARG A 217 11.59 -9.69 -1.37
CA ARG A 217 12.08 -9.97 -0.01
C ARG A 217 13.07 -8.93 0.49
N LEU A 218 14.00 -8.52 -0.36
CA LEU A 218 15.01 -7.51 0.00
C LEU A 218 14.39 -6.14 0.26
N MET A 219 13.48 -5.71 -0.61
CA MET A 219 12.74 -4.45 -0.43
C MET A 219 11.94 -4.44 0.87
N TYR A 220 11.32 -5.56 1.24
CA TYR A 220 10.59 -5.67 2.50
C TYR A 220 11.50 -5.37 3.69
N TRP A 221 12.69 -5.98 3.76
CA TRP A 221 13.58 -5.78 4.90
C TRP A 221 14.37 -4.48 4.85
N GLN A 222 14.72 -4.01 3.68
CA GLN A 222 15.52 -2.79 3.53
C GLN A 222 14.67 -1.52 3.54
N VAL A 223 13.46 -1.55 2.97
CA VAL A 223 12.61 -0.36 2.82
C VAL A 223 11.39 -0.43 3.74
N TYR A 224 10.48 -1.36 3.51
CA TYR A 224 9.16 -1.36 4.17
C TYR A 224 9.24 -1.70 5.67
N LEU A 225 10.12 -2.61 6.06
CA LEU A 225 10.35 -2.99 7.46
C LEU A 225 11.68 -2.45 8.00
N HIS A 226 12.20 -1.36 7.41
CA HIS A 226 13.38 -0.70 7.96
C HIS A 226 13.09 -0.16 9.35
N ARG A 227 13.98 -0.43 10.33
CA ARG A 227 13.74 -0.09 11.75
C ARG A 227 13.31 1.35 11.99
N THR A 228 13.94 2.30 11.28
CA THR A 228 13.63 3.72 11.45
C THR A 228 12.31 4.10 10.79
N VAL A 229 11.92 3.45 9.69
CA VAL A 229 10.60 3.62 9.06
C VAL A 229 9.52 3.12 10.01
N LEU A 230 9.67 1.88 10.52
CA LEU A 230 8.74 1.32 11.51
C LEU A 230 8.60 2.22 12.75
N SER A 231 9.72 2.78 13.24
CA SER A 231 9.67 3.72 14.36
C SER A 231 8.79 4.94 14.05
N ALA A 232 8.96 5.55 12.87
CA ALA A 232 8.18 6.71 12.47
C ALA A 232 6.69 6.39 12.32
N GLU A 233 6.35 5.27 11.69
CA GLU A 233 4.96 4.82 11.50
C GLU A 233 4.27 4.49 12.82
N HIS A 234 4.97 3.80 13.74
CA HIS A 234 4.42 3.53 15.06
C HIS A 234 4.29 4.78 15.92
N MET A 235 5.22 5.73 15.84
CA MET A 235 5.06 7.02 16.49
C MET A 235 3.83 7.76 15.95
N LEU A 236 3.59 7.74 14.64
CA LEU A 236 2.39 8.35 14.07
C LEU A 236 1.10 7.67 14.57
N THR A 237 1.09 6.34 14.65
CA THR A 237 -0.02 5.59 15.25
C THR A 237 -0.28 6.04 16.70
N LEU A 238 0.78 6.20 17.50
CA LEU A 238 0.67 6.69 18.88
C LEU A 238 0.14 8.15 18.95
N VAL A 239 0.60 9.03 18.06
CA VAL A 239 0.08 10.41 17.93
C VAL A 239 -1.43 10.41 17.69
N LEU A 240 -1.88 9.65 16.67
CA LEU A 240 -3.30 9.60 16.30
C LEU A 240 -4.16 8.97 17.40
N ARG A 241 -3.67 7.90 18.04
CA ARG A 241 -4.35 7.27 19.19
C ARG A 241 -4.47 8.23 20.38
N ARG A 242 -3.41 9.01 20.70
CA ARG A 242 -3.46 10.01 21.77
C ARG A 242 -4.44 11.12 21.43
N ALA A 243 -4.43 11.63 20.20
CA ALA A 243 -5.38 12.64 19.75
C ALA A 243 -6.83 12.15 19.90
N LYS A 244 -7.13 10.94 19.43
CA LYS A 244 -8.46 10.32 19.55
C LYS A 244 -8.87 10.10 21.03
N HIS A 245 -7.94 9.67 21.87
CA HIS A 245 -8.17 9.51 23.31
C HIS A 245 -8.57 10.84 23.97
N LEU A 246 -7.85 11.93 23.69
CA LEU A 246 -8.15 13.26 24.23
C LEU A 246 -9.52 13.79 23.75
N VAL A 247 -9.84 13.60 22.47
CA VAL A 247 -11.16 13.98 21.94
C VAL A 247 -12.28 13.25 22.68
N ARG A 248 -12.12 11.94 22.96
CA ARG A 248 -13.10 11.15 23.74
C ARG A 248 -13.25 11.62 25.19
N GLN A 249 -12.21 12.23 25.75
CA GLN A 249 -12.26 12.84 27.08
C GLN A 249 -12.84 14.26 27.06
N GLY A 250 -13.23 14.78 25.88
CA GLY A 250 -13.82 16.10 25.72
C GLY A 250 -12.80 17.24 25.57
N HIS A 251 -11.52 16.92 25.41
CA HIS A 251 -10.51 17.92 25.12
C HIS A 251 -10.64 18.46 23.69
N LYS A 252 -10.31 19.74 23.50
CA LYS A 252 -10.28 20.38 22.19
C LYS A 252 -8.96 20.02 21.48
N VAL A 253 -9.04 19.23 20.45
CA VAL A 253 -7.91 18.82 19.62
C VAL A 253 -8.14 19.39 18.21
N PHE A 254 -7.17 20.16 17.69
CA PHE A 254 -7.28 20.71 16.35
C PHE A 254 -7.33 19.58 15.31
N ALA A 255 -8.24 19.70 14.35
CA ALA A 255 -8.32 18.82 13.20
C ALA A 255 -8.97 19.54 12.01
N SER A 256 -8.65 19.12 10.78
CA SER A 256 -9.46 19.51 9.62
C SER A 256 -10.87 18.90 9.73
N PRO A 257 -11.87 19.42 9.01
CA PRO A 257 -13.22 18.85 9.05
C PRO A 257 -13.29 17.35 8.75
N ALA A 258 -12.47 16.88 7.80
CA ALA A 258 -12.39 15.47 7.47
C ALA A 258 -11.74 14.65 8.61
N LEU A 259 -10.58 15.05 9.11
CA LEU A 259 -9.89 14.34 10.18
C LEU A 259 -10.71 14.36 11.50
N SER A 260 -11.44 15.44 11.77
CA SER A 260 -12.28 15.58 12.96
C SER A 260 -13.31 14.46 13.08
N LEU A 261 -13.97 14.08 11.99
CA LEU A 261 -14.94 12.99 11.99
C LEU A 261 -14.31 11.68 12.54
N PHE A 262 -13.14 11.31 12.03
CA PHE A 262 -12.45 10.06 12.41
C PHE A 262 -11.80 10.11 13.79
N LEU A 263 -11.57 11.29 14.35
CA LEU A 263 -11.13 11.44 15.74
C LEU A 263 -12.28 11.34 16.74
N HIS A 264 -13.48 11.80 16.38
CA HIS A 264 -14.64 11.78 17.26
C HIS A 264 -15.37 10.46 17.26
N ASP A 265 -15.53 9.84 16.08
CA ASP A 265 -16.37 8.67 15.89
C ASP A 265 -15.55 7.38 15.68
N ASP A 266 -16.09 6.26 16.14
CA ASP A 266 -15.58 4.93 15.81
C ASP A 266 -16.33 4.42 14.59
N LEU A 267 -15.76 4.69 13.43
CA LEU A 267 -16.35 4.33 12.15
C LEU A 267 -15.85 2.97 11.69
N ASP A 268 -16.78 2.04 11.54
CA ASP A 268 -16.55 0.71 11.02
C ASP A 268 -17.10 0.53 9.60
N ARG A 269 -16.97 -0.68 9.05
CA ARG A 269 -17.46 -1.01 7.69
C ARG A 269 -18.96 -0.77 7.53
N ALA A 270 -19.75 -1.03 8.55
CA ALA A 270 -21.20 -0.84 8.48
C ALA A 270 -21.57 0.64 8.31
N GLN A 271 -20.85 1.53 8.97
CA GLN A 271 -21.07 2.98 8.88
C GLN A 271 -20.59 3.54 7.53
N PHE A 272 -19.48 3.04 6.95
CA PHE A 272 -19.06 3.38 5.59
C PHE A 272 -20.10 2.98 4.53
N LEU A 273 -20.82 1.87 4.75
CA LEU A 273 -21.90 1.41 3.87
C LEU A 273 -23.21 2.17 4.07
N ALA A 274 -23.51 2.53 5.32
CA ALA A 274 -24.80 3.12 5.68
C ALA A 274 -24.87 4.62 5.39
N ASP A 275 -23.74 5.33 5.51
CA ASP A 275 -23.68 6.78 5.34
C ASP A 275 -22.68 7.19 4.25
N PRO A 276 -23.15 7.57 3.05
CA PRO A 276 -22.29 8.07 1.99
C PRO A 276 -21.39 9.25 2.40
N MET A 277 -21.79 10.03 3.41
CA MET A 277 -20.99 11.14 3.92
C MET A 277 -19.69 10.67 4.55
N VAL A 278 -19.67 9.50 5.19
CA VAL A 278 -18.45 8.91 5.78
C VAL A 278 -17.41 8.65 4.70
N LEU A 279 -17.84 8.04 3.57
CA LEU A 279 -16.96 7.80 2.42
C LEU A 279 -16.47 9.12 1.80
N GLU A 280 -17.34 10.11 1.65
CA GLU A 280 -16.98 11.45 1.14
C GLU A 280 -15.93 12.10 2.04
N ARG A 281 -16.12 12.11 3.35
CA ARG A 281 -15.16 12.65 4.31
C ARG A 281 -13.84 11.90 4.31
N PHE A 282 -13.87 10.57 4.15
CA PHE A 282 -12.66 9.77 3.98
C PHE A 282 -11.90 10.18 2.71
N CYS A 283 -12.61 10.43 1.62
CA CYS A 283 -12.02 10.87 0.35
C CYS A 283 -11.53 12.33 0.35
N GLU A 284 -11.83 13.12 1.39
CA GLU A 284 -11.23 14.43 1.61
C GLU A 284 -9.88 14.34 2.34
N LEU A 285 -9.61 13.22 3.07
CA LEU A 285 -8.37 13.06 3.84
C LEU A 285 -7.16 12.85 2.92
N ASP A 286 -6.08 13.55 3.26
CA ASP A 286 -4.74 13.32 2.69
C ASP A 286 -3.63 13.58 3.74
N ASP A 287 -2.37 13.41 3.34
CA ASP A 287 -1.22 13.55 4.25
C ASP A 287 -1.15 14.95 4.89
N SER A 288 -1.67 15.98 4.21
CA SER A 288 -1.66 17.36 4.70
C SER A 288 -2.51 17.53 5.94
N ASP A 289 -3.65 16.82 6.05
CA ASP A 289 -4.51 16.85 7.23
C ASP A 289 -3.75 16.45 8.49
N VAL A 290 -3.00 15.35 8.38
CA VAL A 290 -2.23 14.79 9.48
C VAL A 290 -1.05 15.70 9.82
N PHE A 291 -0.30 16.20 8.82
CA PHE A 291 0.84 17.10 9.07
C PHE A 291 0.41 18.43 9.68
N VAL A 292 -0.67 19.04 9.20
CA VAL A 292 -1.18 20.29 9.78
C VAL A 292 -1.67 20.07 11.20
N ALA A 293 -2.36 18.97 11.46
CA ALA A 293 -2.79 18.59 12.80
C ALA A 293 -1.59 18.44 13.75
N MET A 294 -0.55 17.68 13.37
CA MET A 294 0.66 17.52 14.18
C MET A 294 1.37 18.87 14.45
N LYS A 295 1.42 19.79 13.46
CA LYS A 295 1.99 21.13 13.66
C LYS A 295 1.22 21.94 14.71
N ALA A 296 -0.09 21.77 14.80
CA ALA A 296 -0.89 22.38 15.86
C ALA A 296 -0.69 21.63 17.19
N TRP A 297 -0.68 20.31 17.17
CA TRP A 297 -0.57 19.47 18.36
C TRP A 297 0.78 19.58 19.08
N ARG A 298 1.87 19.93 18.39
CA ARG A 298 3.17 20.18 19.05
C ARG A 298 3.13 21.29 20.12
N HIS A 299 2.10 22.12 20.09
CA HIS A 299 1.86 23.21 21.05
C HIS A 299 0.62 22.95 21.93
N HIS A 300 0.10 21.73 21.91
CA HIS A 300 -1.06 21.34 22.71
C HIS A 300 -0.71 21.30 24.21
N GLU A 301 -1.66 21.59 25.08
CA GLU A 301 -1.49 21.53 26.53
C GLU A 301 -1.19 20.12 27.07
N ASP A 302 -1.71 19.07 26.38
CA ASP A 302 -1.37 17.69 26.68
C ASP A 302 0.09 17.40 26.29
N ARG A 303 0.88 17.08 27.33
CA ARG A 303 2.33 16.88 27.18
C ARG A 303 2.70 15.68 26.31
N VAL A 304 1.89 14.63 26.30
CA VAL A 304 2.14 13.42 25.50
C VAL A 304 1.91 13.69 24.03
N LEU A 305 0.76 14.30 23.69
CA LEU A 305 0.45 14.68 22.31
C LEU A 305 1.47 15.67 21.75
N ALA A 306 1.85 16.68 22.55
CA ALA A 306 2.86 17.67 22.16
C ALA A 306 4.22 17.02 21.93
N LEU A 307 4.69 16.17 22.85
CA LEU A 307 5.96 15.47 22.77
C LEU A 307 6.06 14.55 21.53
N LEU A 308 5.04 13.72 21.31
CA LEU A 308 4.99 12.80 20.17
C LEU A 308 4.99 13.55 18.84
N SER A 309 4.14 14.59 18.73
CA SER A 309 4.01 15.41 17.52
C SER A 309 5.30 16.18 17.23
N GLN A 310 5.91 16.80 18.22
CA GLN A 310 7.19 17.50 18.06
C GLN A 310 8.28 16.54 17.61
N ARG A 311 8.43 15.40 18.30
CA ARG A 311 9.49 14.43 17.96
C ARG A 311 9.36 13.89 16.56
N LEU A 312 8.14 13.58 16.12
CA LEU A 312 7.92 13.07 14.77
C LEU A 312 8.23 14.14 13.72
N LEU A 313 7.76 15.37 13.90
CA LEU A 313 8.04 16.49 12.99
C LEU A 313 9.52 16.85 12.92
N ASP A 314 10.23 16.82 14.05
CA ASP A 314 11.65 17.16 14.14
C ASP A 314 12.58 15.95 13.95
N ARG A 315 12.01 14.80 13.50
CA ARG A 315 12.73 13.53 13.28
C ARG A 315 13.44 13.00 14.54
N GLY A 316 12.97 13.32 15.71
CA GLY A 316 13.41 12.79 17.01
C GLY A 316 12.84 11.38 17.26
N LEU A 317 13.03 10.47 16.31
CA LEU A 317 12.36 9.17 16.28
C LEU A 317 12.76 8.27 17.45
N PHE A 318 11.84 7.43 17.88
CA PHE A 318 12.00 6.46 18.95
C PHE A 318 12.99 5.34 18.57
N ARG A 319 13.51 4.67 19.57
CA ARG A 319 14.28 3.44 19.40
C ARG A 319 13.34 2.28 19.11
N ILE A 320 13.74 1.39 18.21
CA ILE A 320 13.05 0.14 17.95
C ILE A 320 14.01 -1.03 18.18
N GLU A 321 13.61 -1.97 19.00
CA GLU A 321 14.28 -3.24 19.20
C GLU A 321 13.51 -4.32 18.44
N LEU A 322 14.24 -5.14 17.67
CA LEU A 322 13.69 -6.23 16.86
C LEU A 322 14.34 -7.53 17.27
N ARG A 323 13.53 -8.55 17.57
CA ARG A 323 13.99 -9.92 17.84
C ARG A 323 12.95 -10.95 17.40
N PRO A 324 13.35 -12.23 17.19
CA PRO A 324 12.38 -13.30 16.87
C PRO A 324 11.39 -13.56 18.01
N GLU A 325 11.84 -13.53 19.25
CA GLU A 325 11.04 -13.84 20.42
C GLU A 325 10.14 -12.65 20.81
N PRO A 326 8.92 -12.90 21.30
CA PRO A 326 8.05 -11.87 21.85
C PRO A 326 8.71 -11.13 23.03
N PHE A 327 8.39 -9.84 23.16
CA PHE A 327 8.69 -9.09 24.38
C PHE A 327 7.67 -9.46 25.45
N SER A 328 8.15 -9.76 26.65
CA SER A 328 7.29 -10.06 27.80
C SER A 328 6.57 -8.80 28.29
N GLU A 329 5.43 -8.98 28.96
CA GLU A 329 4.71 -7.86 29.61
C GLU A 329 5.60 -7.10 30.60
N ALA A 330 6.49 -7.80 31.30
CA ALA A 330 7.44 -7.19 32.24
C ALA A 330 8.43 -6.25 31.53
N GLU A 331 8.99 -6.65 30.38
CA GLU A 331 9.88 -5.81 29.59
C GLU A 331 9.15 -4.56 29.03
N VAL A 332 7.92 -4.73 28.55
CA VAL A 332 7.10 -3.62 28.10
C VAL A 332 6.80 -2.66 29.26
N ARG A 333 6.40 -3.20 30.41
CA ARG A 333 6.10 -2.42 31.61
C ARG A 333 7.33 -1.65 32.12
N GLU A 334 8.50 -2.27 32.11
CA GLU A 334 9.75 -1.59 32.45
C GLU A 334 9.98 -0.33 31.60
N ARG A 335 9.73 -0.41 30.28
CA ARG A 335 9.87 0.76 29.39
C ARG A 335 8.80 1.82 29.63
N ILE A 336 7.57 1.43 29.96
CA ILE A 336 6.51 2.36 30.35
C ILE A 336 6.89 3.10 31.63
N ASP A 337 7.32 2.38 32.68
CA ASP A 337 7.70 2.96 33.96
C ASP A 337 8.95 3.86 33.82
N ALA A 338 9.90 3.47 32.99
CA ALA A 338 11.06 4.32 32.68
C ALA A 338 10.63 5.60 31.94
N SER A 339 9.69 5.51 30.99
CA SER A 339 9.13 6.67 30.30
C SER A 339 8.39 7.58 31.26
N ALA A 340 7.57 7.02 32.14
CA ALA A 340 6.83 7.76 33.16
C ALA A 340 7.77 8.58 34.06
N ARG A 341 8.83 7.94 34.58
CA ARG A 341 9.85 8.62 35.40
C ARG A 341 10.60 9.69 34.64
N HIS A 342 11.07 9.38 33.42
CA HIS A 342 11.90 10.30 32.64
C HIS A 342 11.15 11.57 32.24
N PHE A 343 9.89 11.44 31.80
CA PHE A 343 9.09 12.56 31.33
C PHE A 343 8.19 13.16 32.42
N GLY A 344 8.15 12.60 33.63
CA GLY A 344 7.30 13.03 34.74
C GLY A 344 5.81 12.89 34.37
N LEU A 345 5.43 11.74 33.80
CA LEU A 345 4.07 11.41 33.37
C LEU A 345 3.46 10.38 34.32
N SER A 346 2.13 10.25 34.27
CA SER A 346 1.44 9.11 34.84
C SER A 346 1.82 7.83 34.07
N SER A 347 1.61 6.66 34.68
CA SER A 347 1.86 5.37 34.00
C SER A 347 0.93 5.19 32.79
N GLU A 348 -0.31 5.64 32.90
CA GLU A 348 -1.33 5.58 31.85
C GLU A 348 -0.91 6.47 30.64
N ASP A 349 -0.44 7.69 30.89
CA ASP A 349 0.05 8.57 29.85
C ASP A 349 1.32 8.02 29.17
N ALA A 350 2.21 7.38 29.95
CA ALA A 350 3.44 6.81 29.46
C ALA A 350 3.22 5.58 28.56
N GLU A 351 2.08 4.91 28.63
CA GLU A 351 1.67 3.83 27.71
C GLU A 351 1.60 4.32 26.25
N PHE A 352 1.27 5.59 26.02
CA PHE A 352 1.30 6.19 24.69
C PHE A 352 2.72 6.47 24.15
N LEU A 353 3.77 6.23 24.94
CA LEU A 353 5.16 6.38 24.51
C LEU A 353 5.83 5.03 24.20
N VAL A 354 5.13 3.92 24.39
CA VAL A 354 5.66 2.59 24.17
C VAL A 354 4.73 1.80 23.26
N SER A 355 5.27 1.19 22.22
CA SER A 355 4.52 0.32 21.30
C SER A 355 5.20 -1.03 21.18
N ASN A 356 4.42 -2.10 21.29
CA ASN A 356 4.87 -3.49 21.12
C ASN A 356 3.95 -4.20 20.13
N ALA A 357 4.51 -4.81 19.09
CA ALA A 357 3.76 -5.61 18.13
C ALA A 357 4.64 -6.66 17.44
N ARG A 358 4.00 -7.46 16.58
CA ARG A 358 4.68 -8.41 15.71
C ARG A 358 4.58 -7.94 14.26
N ILE A 359 5.63 -8.21 13.53
CA ILE A 359 5.70 -8.03 12.07
C ILE A 359 6.07 -9.36 11.45
N ASP A 360 5.43 -9.69 10.36
CA ASP A 360 5.75 -10.87 9.57
C ASP A 360 5.98 -10.52 8.10
N ASN A 361 6.74 -11.33 7.44
CA ASN A 361 6.94 -11.27 6.00
C ASN A 361 7.04 -12.68 5.41
N LYS A 362 6.25 -12.92 4.39
CA LYS A 362 6.27 -14.13 3.60
C LYS A 362 6.55 -13.77 2.14
N ALA A 363 7.75 -14.12 1.68
CA ALA A 363 8.19 -13.72 0.34
C ALA A 363 7.46 -14.47 -0.78
N TYR A 364 7.07 -15.73 -0.54
CA TYR A 364 6.36 -16.57 -1.52
C TYR A 364 5.30 -17.46 -0.85
N VAL A 365 4.17 -17.62 -1.51
CA VAL A 365 3.11 -18.57 -1.11
C VAL A 365 3.05 -19.67 -2.16
N PRO A 366 3.20 -20.96 -1.80
CA PRO A 366 3.11 -22.08 -2.75
C PRO A 366 1.82 -22.04 -3.57
N ARG A 367 1.92 -22.47 -4.84
CA ARG A 367 0.84 -22.43 -5.86
C ARG A 367 0.40 -21.03 -6.27
N GLY A 368 1.21 -20.01 -6.00
CA GLY A 368 0.90 -18.64 -6.37
C GLY A 368 1.43 -18.20 -7.74
N ILE A 369 2.45 -18.89 -8.26
CA ILE A 369 3.01 -18.63 -9.60
C ILE A 369 3.22 -19.98 -10.30
N MET A 370 2.52 -20.19 -11.42
CA MET A 370 2.58 -21.42 -12.20
C MET A 370 3.49 -21.26 -13.41
N VAL A 371 4.29 -22.27 -13.72
CA VAL A 371 5.25 -22.27 -14.83
C VAL A 371 4.79 -23.24 -15.90
N LEU A 372 4.68 -22.75 -17.13
CA LEU A 372 4.38 -23.53 -18.33
C LEU A 372 5.67 -23.97 -18.99
N TYR A 373 5.88 -25.28 -19.10
CA TYR A 373 7.00 -25.90 -19.76
C TYR A 373 6.75 -26.12 -21.27
N LYS A 374 7.83 -26.37 -22.04
CA LYS A 374 7.75 -26.60 -23.49
C LYS A 374 6.95 -27.84 -23.87
N ASP A 375 6.90 -28.85 -23.00
CA ASP A 375 6.12 -30.05 -23.17
C ASP A 375 4.62 -29.89 -22.85
N GLY A 376 4.21 -28.68 -22.48
CA GLY A 376 2.84 -28.34 -22.08
C GLY A 376 2.51 -28.63 -20.61
N THR A 377 3.46 -29.16 -19.83
CA THR A 377 3.23 -29.38 -18.40
C THR A 377 3.24 -28.08 -17.63
N ILE A 378 2.42 -28.01 -16.59
CA ILE A 378 2.35 -26.83 -15.67
C ILE A 378 2.77 -27.31 -14.29
N ARG A 379 3.71 -26.58 -13.66
CA ARG A 379 4.18 -26.84 -12.30
C ARG A 379 4.24 -25.56 -11.48
N ASP A 380 4.15 -25.71 -10.16
CA ASP A 380 4.42 -24.58 -9.26
C ASP A 380 5.86 -24.10 -9.43
N PHE A 381 6.05 -22.78 -9.38
CA PHE A 381 7.39 -22.18 -9.45
C PHE A 381 8.33 -22.74 -8.38
N ALA A 382 7.83 -23.09 -7.19
CA ALA A 382 8.63 -23.72 -6.14
C ALA A 382 9.18 -25.10 -6.52
N GLU A 383 8.51 -25.82 -7.43
CA GLU A 383 8.94 -27.12 -7.94
C GLU A 383 9.80 -26.98 -9.22
N ALA A 384 9.70 -25.82 -9.88
CA ALA A 384 10.32 -25.55 -11.17
C ALA A 384 11.78 -25.08 -11.07
N ASN A 385 12.24 -24.74 -9.87
CA ASN A 385 13.53 -24.08 -9.66
C ASN A 385 14.55 -24.98 -8.97
N ASP A 386 15.64 -25.28 -9.67
CA ASP A 386 16.74 -26.11 -9.18
C ASP A 386 17.78 -25.31 -8.33
N HIS A 387 17.70 -23.98 -8.29
CA HIS A 387 18.79 -23.12 -7.83
C HIS A 387 18.56 -22.41 -6.49
N LEU A 388 17.31 -22.11 -6.12
CA LEU A 388 17.00 -21.50 -4.83
C LEU A 388 16.16 -22.44 -3.98
N SER A 389 16.54 -22.61 -2.72
CA SER A 389 15.68 -23.25 -1.72
C SER A 389 14.46 -22.33 -1.45
N LEU A 390 13.48 -22.35 -2.35
CA LEU A 390 12.22 -21.61 -2.21
C LEU A 390 11.45 -22.04 -0.97
N GLN A 391 11.72 -23.24 -0.44
CA GLN A 391 11.25 -23.64 0.89
C GLN A 391 11.70 -22.69 2.00
N LEU A 392 12.86 -22.04 1.86
CA LEU A 392 13.31 -20.99 2.79
C LEU A 392 12.59 -19.65 2.54
N LEU A 393 12.22 -19.35 1.30
CA LEU A 393 11.49 -18.12 0.94
C LEU A 393 10.00 -18.21 1.27
N SER A 394 9.43 -19.40 1.36
CA SER A 394 8.04 -19.64 1.75
C SER A 394 7.82 -19.64 3.27
N LYS A 395 8.88 -19.75 4.07
CA LYS A 395 8.77 -19.65 5.52
C LYS A 395 8.54 -18.19 5.92
N PRO A 396 7.49 -17.89 6.68
CA PRO A 396 7.32 -16.55 7.24
C PRO A 396 8.52 -16.21 8.13
N VAL A 397 9.01 -15.00 8.00
CA VAL A 397 9.99 -14.45 8.95
C VAL A 397 9.23 -13.53 9.89
N GLU A 398 8.95 -14.03 11.07
CA GLU A 398 8.30 -13.28 12.13
C GLU A 398 9.33 -12.60 13.02
N LYS A 399 9.08 -11.35 13.39
CA LYS A 399 9.84 -10.60 14.38
C LYS A 399 8.91 -9.83 15.30
N SER A 400 9.23 -9.79 16.55
CA SER A 400 8.62 -8.90 17.53
C SER A 400 9.42 -7.61 17.63
N PHE A 401 8.75 -6.49 17.83
CA PHE A 401 9.43 -5.24 18.12
C PHE A 401 8.89 -4.57 19.36
N LEU A 402 9.77 -3.77 19.98
CA LEU A 402 9.46 -2.85 21.06
C LEU A 402 9.99 -1.46 20.67
N CYS A 403 9.09 -0.48 20.61
CA CYS A 403 9.38 0.90 20.24
C CYS A 403 9.16 1.82 21.44
N TYR A 404 10.17 2.64 21.78
CA TYR A 404 10.14 3.52 22.94
C TYR A 404 11.11 4.71 22.77
N PRO A 405 11.03 5.78 23.62
CA PRO A 405 11.92 6.94 23.53
C PRO A 405 13.39 6.56 23.65
N LYS A 406 14.26 7.14 22.80
CA LYS A 406 15.71 6.90 22.82
C LYS A 406 16.39 7.37 24.09
N ASP A 407 15.80 8.36 24.75
CA ASP A 407 16.36 8.99 25.97
C ASP A 407 16.36 8.02 27.18
N LEU A 408 15.73 6.84 27.02
CA LEU A 408 15.69 5.76 28.02
C LEU A 408 16.79 4.70 27.82
N ALA A 409 17.61 4.86 26.82
CA ALA A 409 18.62 3.86 26.42
C ALA A 409 19.98 4.11 27.06
#